data_0de63e1ea4ba1ce8b15f4b74def42f5f
#
_entry.id   0de63e1ea4ba1ce8b15f4b74def42f5f
#
_cell.length_a   1.000
_cell.length_b   1.000
_cell.length_c   1.000
_cell.angle_alpha   90.00
_cell.angle_beta   90.00
_cell.angle_gamma   90.00
#
_symmetry.space_group_name_H-M   'P 1'
#
loop_
_entity.id
_entity.type
_entity.pdbx_description
1 polymer ?
#
loop_
_entity_poly.entity_id
_entity_poly.type
_entity_poly.pdbx_seq_one_letter_code
_entity_poly.pdbx_strand_id
1 'polypeptide(L)'
;LKKHRELDLRNQASTNLFFQEERPDYVVLAAAKVGGIQANRTQMADFIMENMQIECNVLSAAHETKVKKLLFLGSSCLYPKEAEQPVKETAILSGSCEPTNEGFAIAKIAGIRMCEYYHKQYGDNFISCIPANVYGPGDDFDPQTGHVISSLLARMHYAKMNHLPK
;
A
#
# COMPACT_ATOMS: atom_id res chain seq x y z
N LEU A 1 10.96 9.91 -11.34
CA LEU A 1 10.71 8.65 -10.62
C LEU A 1 12.00 7.86 -10.49
N LYS A 2 12.33 7.43 -9.27
CA LYS A 2 13.46 6.53 -9.00
C LYS A 2 12.96 5.08 -9.05
N LYS A 3 13.76 4.17 -9.59
CA LYS A 3 13.46 2.73 -9.52
C LYS A 3 13.92 2.18 -8.16
N HIS A 4 13.35 1.07 -7.71
CA HIS A 4 13.72 0.43 -6.44
C HIS A 4 15.25 0.19 -6.30
N ARG A 5 15.93 -0.18 -7.38
CA ARG A 5 17.41 -0.34 -7.39
C ARG A 5 18.19 0.97 -7.22
N GLU A 6 17.55 2.14 -7.45
CA GLU A 6 18.16 3.46 -7.32
C GLU A 6 17.84 4.10 -5.96
N LEU A 7 16.69 3.74 -5.38
CA LEU A 7 16.24 4.20 -4.07
C LEU A 7 15.44 3.08 -3.40
N ASP A 8 16.02 2.46 -2.39
CA ASP A 8 15.34 1.51 -1.52
C ASP A 8 14.78 2.24 -0.30
N LEU A 9 13.47 2.44 -0.28
CA LEU A 9 12.79 3.14 0.82
C LEU A 9 12.84 2.41 2.17
N ARG A 10 13.27 1.14 2.18
CA ARG A 10 13.52 0.40 3.43
C ARG A 10 14.82 0.86 4.10
N ASN A 11 15.71 1.49 3.36
CA ASN A 11 16.93 2.07 3.89
C ASN A 11 16.67 3.52 4.33
N GLN A 12 16.69 3.74 5.65
CA GLN A 12 16.41 5.04 6.24
C GLN A 12 17.39 6.13 5.78
N ALA A 13 18.68 5.81 5.74
CA ALA A 13 19.70 6.80 5.36
C ALA A 13 19.52 7.26 3.90
N SER A 14 19.28 6.31 2.98
CA SER A 14 19.01 6.62 1.57
C SER A 14 17.71 7.41 1.39
N THR A 15 16.68 7.07 2.15
CA THR A 15 15.40 7.79 2.11
C THR A 15 15.57 9.21 2.63
N ASN A 16 16.23 9.40 3.76
CA ASN A 16 16.50 10.73 4.32
C ASN A 16 17.33 11.60 3.36
N LEU A 17 18.39 11.04 2.78
CA LEU A 17 19.20 11.75 1.80
C LEU A 17 18.38 12.20 0.61
N PHE A 18 17.57 11.31 0.04
CA PHE A 18 16.69 11.63 -1.07
C PHE A 18 15.72 12.78 -0.76
N PHE A 19 15.09 12.78 0.41
CA PHE A 19 14.19 13.85 0.83
C PHE A 19 14.93 15.17 1.08
N GLN A 20 16.16 15.13 1.59
CA GLN A 20 16.99 16.31 1.80
C GLN A 20 17.45 16.94 0.48
N GLU A 21 17.77 16.13 -0.51
CA GLU A 21 18.22 16.59 -1.83
C GLU A 21 17.07 17.10 -2.69
N GLU A 22 15.99 16.30 -2.82
CA GLU A 22 14.87 16.62 -3.73
C GLU A 22 13.87 17.63 -3.14
N ARG A 23 13.78 17.75 -1.80
CA ARG A 23 12.88 18.68 -1.09
C ARG A 23 11.46 18.70 -1.67
N PRO A 24 10.77 17.55 -1.77
CA PRO A 24 9.45 17.50 -2.39
C PRO A 24 8.43 18.32 -1.57
N ASP A 25 7.63 19.13 -2.26
CA ASP A 25 6.50 19.85 -1.65
C ASP A 25 5.34 18.90 -1.34
N TYR A 26 5.11 17.91 -2.21
CA TYR A 26 3.99 16.97 -2.13
C TYR A 26 4.52 15.54 -2.29
N VAL A 27 4.03 14.65 -1.45
CA VAL A 27 4.39 13.22 -1.48
C VAL A 27 3.13 12.38 -1.61
N VAL A 28 3.13 11.43 -2.54
CA VAL A 28 2.14 10.35 -2.60
C VAL A 28 2.87 9.05 -2.33
N LEU A 29 2.66 8.47 -1.15
CA LEU A 29 3.28 7.20 -0.77
C LEU A 29 2.41 6.04 -1.27
N ALA A 30 2.71 5.60 -2.50
CA ALA A 30 2.12 4.43 -3.12
C ALA A 30 3.04 3.20 -3.08
N ALA A 31 4.31 3.39 -2.69
CA ALA A 31 5.28 2.30 -2.60
C ALA A 31 4.92 1.35 -1.44
N ALA A 32 4.89 0.07 -1.75
CA ALA A 32 4.65 -0.99 -0.78
C ALA A 32 5.18 -2.34 -1.33
N LYS A 33 5.50 -3.27 -0.44
CA LYS A 33 5.58 -4.68 -0.81
C LYS A 33 4.15 -5.21 -0.95
N VAL A 34 3.78 -5.58 -2.16
CA VAL A 34 2.45 -6.11 -2.50
C VAL A 34 2.57 -7.50 -3.11
N GLY A 35 1.49 -8.26 -3.10
CA GLY A 35 1.44 -9.58 -3.71
C GLY A 35 0.09 -10.26 -3.51
N GLY A 36 -0.17 -11.30 -4.27
CA GLY A 36 -1.38 -12.10 -4.15
C GLY A 36 -1.47 -12.88 -2.84
N ILE A 37 -2.59 -13.58 -2.63
CA ILE A 37 -2.90 -14.32 -1.39
C ILE A 37 -1.78 -15.31 -1.02
N GLN A 38 -1.22 -16.04 -1.99
CA GLN A 38 -0.19 -17.03 -1.74
C GLN A 38 1.10 -16.39 -1.18
N ALA A 39 1.54 -15.27 -1.78
CA ALA A 39 2.72 -14.55 -1.29
C ALA A 39 2.49 -14.02 0.14
N ASN A 40 1.34 -13.42 0.40
CA ASN A 40 0.98 -12.94 1.74
C ASN A 40 0.99 -14.06 2.79
N ARG A 41 0.46 -15.24 2.46
CA ARG A 41 0.46 -16.40 3.38
C ARG A 41 1.84 -16.96 3.69
N THR A 42 2.75 -16.95 2.73
CA THR A 42 4.07 -17.60 2.86
C THR A 42 5.18 -16.66 3.30
N GLN A 43 4.98 -15.34 3.18
CA GLN A 43 5.99 -14.32 3.47
C GLN A 43 5.47 -13.28 4.48
N MET A 44 4.67 -13.68 5.46
CA MET A 44 4.00 -12.76 6.40
C MET A 44 4.97 -11.80 7.08
N ALA A 45 6.12 -12.30 7.55
CA ALA A 45 7.15 -11.50 8.21
C ALA A 45 7.74 -10.44 7.28
N ASP A 46 8.00 -10.80 6.02
CA ASP A 46 8.55 -9.85 5.04
C ASP A 46 7.52 -8.77 4.69
N PHE A 47 6.24 -9.16 4.54
CA PHE A 47 5.18 -8.21 4.25
C PHE A 47 5.00 -7.16 5.35
N ILE A 48 4.99 -7.56 6.62
CA ILE A 48 4.87 -6.59 7.70
C ILE A 48 6.16 -5.76 7.83
N MET A 49 7.33 -6.38 7.83
CA MET A 49 8.60 -5.70 8.06
C MET A 49 8.92 -4.70 6.95
N GLU A 50 8.87 -5.11 5.69
CA GLU A 50 9.25 -4.23 4.58
C GLU A 50 8.28 -3.05 4.45
N ASN A 51 6.97 -3.27 4.61
CA ASN A 51 6.00 -2.18 4.57
C ASN A 51 6.19 -1.21 5.75
N MET A 52 6.36 -1.71 6.97
CA MET A 52 6.65 -0.85 8.13
C MET A 52 7.92 -0.02 7.94
N GLN A 53 8.99 -0.61 7.39
CA GLN A 53 10.23 0.13 7.11
C GLN A 53 9.99 1.25 6.10
N ILE A 54 9.32 0.97 4.99
CA ILE A 54 8.98 1.98 3.97
C ILE A 54 8.18 3.13 4.60
N GLU A 55 7.14 2.80 5.32
CA GLU A 55 6.21 3.76 5.93
C GLU A 55 6.90 4.62 6.98
N CYS A 56 7.62 4.01 7.92
CA CYS A 56 8.36 4.73 8.94
C CYS A 56 9.40 5.68 8.33
N ASN A 57 10.19 5.20 7.37
CA ASN A 57 11.26 6.00 6.77
C ASN A 57 10.70 7.19 5.98
N VAL A 58 9.66 6.98 5.17
CA VAL A 58 9.07 8.04 4.35
C VAL A 58 8.35 9.07 5.19
N LEU A 59 7.53 8.64 6.18
CA LEU A 59 6.79 9.56 7.03
C LEU A 59 7.73 10.40 7.91
N SER A 60 8.79 9.79 8.48
CA SER A 60 9.81 10.51 9.23
C SER A 60 10.55 11.52 8.36
N ALA A 61 11.04 11.11 7.19
CA ALA A 61 11.74 12.00 6.27
C ALA A 61 10.86 13.16 5.76
N ALA A 62 9.58 12.90 5.48
CA ALA A 62 8.61 13.92 5.09
C ALA A 62 8.37 14.94 6.21
N HIS A 63 8.29 14.48 7.47
CA HIS A 63 8.18 15.36 8.64
C HIS A 63 9.42 16.24 8.79
N GLU A 64 10.62 15.64 8.78
CA GLU A 64 11.88 16.35 8.98
C GLU A 64 12.14 17.41 7.88
N THR A 65 11.77 17.10 6.64
CA THR A 65 11.95 18.03 5.51
C THR A 65 10.79 19.00 5.29
N LYS A 66 9.78 18.95 6.16
CA LYS A 66 8.61 19.84 6.14
C LYS A 66 7.84 19.79 4.84
N VAL A 67 7.55 18.57 4.36
CA VAL A 67 6.67 18.35 3.21
C VAL A 67 5.32 19.04 3.41
N LYS A 68 4.86 19.81 2.43
CA LYS A 68 3.59 20.59 2.53
C LYS A 68 2.36 19.70 2.68
N LYS A 69 2.35 18.55 2.02
CA LYS A 69 1.29 17.54 2.15
C LYS A 69 1.81 16.16 1.76
N LEU A 70 1.42 15.15 2.55
CA LEU A 70 1.64 13.75 2.22
C LEU A 70 0.29 13.03 2.13
N LEU A 71 0.10 12.24 1.07
CA LEU A 71 -0.98 11.28 0.91
C LEU A 71 -0.44 9.86 1.06
N PHE A 72 -0.90 9.17 2.09
CA PHE A 72 -0.61 7.77 2.33
C PHE A 72 -1.71 6.89 1.72
N LEU A 73 -1.32 5.86 0.95
CA LEU A 73 -2.27 4.89 0.41
C LEU A 73 -2.39 3.68 1.34
N GLY A 74 -3.54 3.57 2.00
CA GLY A 74 -3.99 2.37 2.69
C GLY A 74 -4.44 1.29 1.71
N SER A 75 -5.26 0.38 2.20
CA SER A 75 -5.84 -0.71 1.39
C SER A 75 -7.16 -1.17 2.02
N SER A 76 -8.09 -1.66 1.24
CA SER A 76 -9.37 -2.21 1.75
C SER A 76 -9.19 -3.45 2.64
N CYS A 77 -8.06 -4.15 2.55
CA CYS A 77 -7.75 -5.33 3.38
C CYS A 77 -7.51 -5.03 4.87
N LEU A 78 -7.38 -3.74 5.24
CA LEU A 78 -7.22 -3.33 6.64
C LEU A 78 -8.53 -3.35 7.45
N TYR A 79 -9.68 -3.49 6.77
CA TYR A 79 -10.95 -3.65 7.46
C TYR A 79 -11.10 -5.06 8.04
N PRO A 80 -11.84 -5.19 9.17
CA PRO A 80 -12.12 -6.52 9.71
C PRO A 80 -12.81 -7.42 8.67
N LYS A 81 -12.46 -8.71 8.72
CA LYS A 81 -13.06 -9.71 7.84
C LYS A 81 -14.59 -9.72 7.90
N GLU A 82 -15.13 -9.58 9.11
CA GLU A 82 -16.59 -9.61 9.39
C GLU A 82 -17.18 -8.20 9.53
N ALA A 83 -16.61 -7.20 8.85
CA ALA A 83 -17.13 -5.84 8.89
C ALA A 83 -18.53 -5.77 8.25
N GLU A 84 -19.44 -5.01 8.91
CA GLU A 84 -20.78 -4.74 8.39
C GLU A 84 -20.71 -4.02 7.04
N GLN A 85 -21.59 -4.39 6.12
CA GLN A 85 -21.68 -3.79 4.79
C GLN A 85 -22.84 -2.79 4.72
N PRO A 86 -22.64 -1.60 4.12
CA PRO A 86 -21.38 -1.07 3.57
C PRO A 86 -20.36 -0.71 4.67
N VAL A 87 -19.09 -1.05 4.43
CA VAL A 87 -18.03 -0.82 5.40
C VAL A 87 -17.80 0.66 5.64
N LYS A 88 -17.77 1.07 6.91
CA LYS A 88 -17.46 2.44 7.34
C LYS A 88 -15.98 2.57 7.70
N GLU A 89 -15.39 3.73 7.47
CA GLU A 89 -13.99 4.00 7.84
C GLU A 89 -13.71 3.77 9.32
N THR A 90 -14.71 3.99 10.19
CA THR A 90 -14.63 3.76 11.63
C THR A 90 -14.51 2.29 12.02
N ALA A 91 -14.71 1.36 11.07
CA ALA A 91 -14.57 -0.08 11.32
C ALA A 91 -13.11 -0.55 11.43
N ILE A 92 -12.13 0.32 11.12
CA ILE A 92 -10.72 -0.01 11.32
C ILE A 92 -10.46 -0.35 12.78
N LEU A 93 -9.81 -1.49 13.03
CA LEU A 93 -9.52 -2.01 14.38
C LEU A 93 -10.76 -2.44 15.20
N SER A 94 -11.94 -2.56 14.61
CA SER A 94 -13.11 -3.08 15.32
C SER A 94 -13.21 -4.61 15.37
N GLY A 95 -12.28 -5.30 14.71
CA GLY A 95 -12.20 -6.77 14.68
C GLY A 95 -10.93 -7.25 13.98
N SER A 96 -10.79 -8.58 13.85
CA SER A 96 -9.62 -9.21 13.25
C SER A 96 -9.58 -9.01 11.74
N CYS A 97 -8.40 -8.72 11.20
CA CYS A 97 -8.15 -8.70 9.76
C CYS A 97 -8.30 -10.10 9.14
N GLU A 98 -8.35 -10.17 7.81
CA GLU A 98 -8.28 -11.45 7.10
C GLU A 98 -6.92 -12.14 7.35
N PRO A 99 -6.89 -13.36 7.93
CA PRO A 99 -5.63 -13.98 8.34
C PRO A 99 -4.61 -14.18 7.21
N THR A 100 -5.07 -14.30 5.96
CA THR A 100 -4.19 -14.56 4.82
C THR A 100 -3.33 -13.37 4.43
N ASN A 101 -3.70 -12.15 4.84
CA ASN A 101 -2.97 -10.90 4.54
C ASN A 101 -2.80 -9.99 5.77
N GLU A 102 -2.96 -10.54 6.96
CA GLU A 102 -2.93 -9.80 8.22
C GLU A 102 -1.64 -8.98 8.39
N GLY A 103 -0.48 -9.54 8.04
CA GLY A 103 0.80 -8.82 8.16
C GLY A 103 0.84 -7.54 7.32
N PHE A 104 0.33 -7.58 6.09
CA PHE A 104 0.18 -6.39 5.25
C PHE A 104 -0.86 -5.42 5.81
N ALA A 105 -2.01 -5.94 6.25
CA ALA A 105 -3.08 -5.12 6.81
C ALA A 105 -2.63 -4.35 8.05
N ILE A 106 -1.91 -5.01 8.97
CA ILE A 106 -1.38 -4.37 10.19
C ILE A 106 -0.40 -3.25 9.84
N ALA A 107 0.51 -3.47 8.89
CA ALA A 107 1.42 -2.41 8.44
C ALA A 107 0.62 -1.21 7.90
N LYS A 108 -0.35 -1.43 7.03
CA LYS A 108 -1.19 -0.36 6.48
C LYS A 108 -2.01 0.39 7.54
N ILE A 109 -2.53 -0.30 8.54
CA ILE A 109 -3.19 0.32 9.70
C ILE A 109 -2.20 1.22 10.47
N ALA A 110 -0.98 0.73 10.71
CA ALA A 110 0.05 1.50 11.39
C ALA A 110 0.41 2.78 10.61
N GLY A 111 0.56 2.70 9.28
CA GLY A 111 0.82 3.87 8.43
C GLY A 111 -0.30 4.91 8.51
N ILE A 112 -1.57 4.50 8.49
CA ILE A 112 -2.72 5.41 8.68
C ILE A 112 -2.64 6.09 10.06
N ARG A 113 -2.38 5.31 11.13
CA ARG A 113 -2.25 5.87 12.48
C ARG A 113 -1.05 6.79 12.62
N MET A 114 0.08 6.49 11.99
CA MET A 114 1.21 7.41 11.94
C MET A 114 0.82 8.74 11.30
N CYS A 115 0.15 8.75 10.14
CA CYS A 115 -0.32 9.99 9.53
C CYS A 115 -1.21 10.81 10.48
N GLU A 116 -2.16 10.14 11.15
CA GLU A 116 -3.05 10.78 12.13
C GLU A 116 -2.26 11.37 13.31
N TYR A 117 -1.27 10.64 13.85
CA TYR A 117 -0.50 11.10 15.02
C TYR A 117 0.50 12.18 14.68
N TYR A 118 1.14 12.12 13.51
CA TYR A 118 1.97 13.22 13.01
C TYR A 118 1.15 14.50 12.84
N HIS A 119 -0.08 14.38 12.31
CA HIS A 119 -1.00 15.52 12.23
C HIS A 119 -1.36 16.07 13.61
N LYS A 120 -1.76 15.21 14.55
CA LYS A 120 -2.17 15.63 15.90
C LYS A 120 -1.03 16.23 16.72
N GLN A 121 0.15 15.66 16.63
CA GLN A 121 1.29 16.03 17.47
C GLN A 121 2.07 17.20 16.92
N TYR A 122 2.27 17.24 15.61
CA TYR A 122 3.18 18.19 14.94
C TYR A 122 2.46 19.16 14.00
N GLY A 123 1.18 18.95 13.69
CA GLY A 123 0.44 19.75 12.73
C GLY A 123 0.77 19.44 11.27
N ASP A 124 1.49 18.33 11.00
CA ASP A 124 1.84 17.92 9.65
C ASP A 124 0.58 17.64 8.82
N ASN A 125 0.56 18.08 7.57
CA ASN A 125 -0.56 17.84 6.67
C ASN A 125 -0.46 16.46 6.00
N PHE A 126 -0.44 15.42 6.83
CA PHE A 126 -0.44 14.03 6.41
C PHE A 126 -1.88 13.50 6.41
N ILE A 127 -2.30 13.03 5.26
CA ILE A 127 -3.63 12.44 5.07
C ILE A 127 -3.49 11.02 4.54
N SER A 128 -4.49 10.20 4.79
CA SER A 128 -4.55 8.84 4.25
C SER A 128 -5.84 8.63 3.47
N CYS A 129 -5.80 7.76 2.49
CA CYS A 129 -7.00 7.24 1.84
C CYS A 129 -6.95 5.71 1.74
N ILE A 130 -8.10 5.10 1.67
CA ILE A 130 -8.27 3.65 1.54
C ILE A 130 -8.91 3.38 0.18
N PRO A 131 -8.10 3.21 -0.88
CA PRO A 131 -8.64 2.88 -2.18
C PRO A 131 -9.26 1.49 -2.16
N ALA A 132 -10.39 1.33 -2.82
CA ALA A 132 -10.87 0.01 -3.22
C ALA A 132 -9.93 -0.60 -4.26
N ASN A 133 -10.16 -1.85 -4.65
CA ASN A 133 -9.38 -2.47 -5.71
C ASN A 133 -9.53 -1.67 -7.00
N VAL A 134 -8.41 -1.15 -7.49
CA VAL A 134 -8.33 -0.41 -8.75
C VAL A 134 -7.78 -1.32 -9.84
N TYR A 135 -8.21 -1.09 -11.07
CA TYR A 135 -7.71 -1.77 -12.26
C TYR A 135 -7.70 -0.78 -13.44
N GLY A 136 -6.89 -1.04 -14.45
CA GLY A 136 -6.84 -0.18 -15.62
C GLY A 136 -5.60 -0.38 -16.49
N PRO A 137 -5.37 0.53 -17.47
CA PRO A 137 -4.18 0.48 -18.31
C PRO A 137 -2.90 0.53 -17.46
N GLY A 138 -1.96 -0.39 -17.74
CA GLY A 138 -0.69 -0.48 -17.02
C GLY A 138 -0.72 -1.37 -15.78
N ASP A 139 -1.87 -2.03 -15.47
CA ASP A 139 -1.97 -3.01 -14.41
C ASP A 139 -1.23 -4.32 -14.77
N ASP A 140 -1.01 -5.19 -13.78
CA ASP A 140 -0.48 -6.54 -13.99
C ASP A 140 -1.60 -7.47 -14.47
N PHE A 141 -1.54 -7.85 -15.74
CA PHE A 141 -2.50 -8.75 -16.38
C PHE A 141 -2.07 -10.22 -16.38
N ASP A 142 -0.95 -10.56 -15.73
CA ASP A 142 -0.49 -11.95 -15.65
C ASP A 142 -1.52 -12.81 -14.89
N PRO A 143 -1.89 -13.99 -15.42
CA PRO A 143 -2.88 -14.87 -14.79
C PRO A 143 -2.48 -15.42 -13.42
N GLN A 144 -1.19 -15.38 -13.07
CA GLN A 144 -0.66 -15.92 -11.80
C GLN A 144 -0.34 -14.84 -10.77
N THR A 145 0.11 -13.66 -11.22
CA THR A 145 0.59 -12.57 -10.35
C THR A 145 -0.36 -11.40 -10.28
N GLY A 146 -1.17 -11.18 -11.32
CA GLY A 146 -2.11 -10.06 -11.42
C GLY A 146 -3.28 -10.15 -10.43
N HIS A 147 -3.89 -9.01 -10.16
CA HIS A 147 -5.12 -8.94 -9.39
C HIS A 147 -6.29 -9.59 -10.13
N VAL A 148 -7.35 -9.95 -9.38
CA VAL A 148 -8.47 -10.77 -9.88
C VAL A 148 -9.07 -10.22 -11.17
N ILE A 149 -9.43 -8.93 -11.22
CA ILE A 149 -10.10 -8.35 -12.40
C ILE A 149 -9.16 -8.37 -13.61
N SER A 150 -7.93 -7.91 -13.44
CA SER A 150 -6.93 -7.81 -14.52
C SER A 150 -6.56 -9.18 -15.08
N SER A 151 -6.34 -10.17 -14.22
CA SER A 151 -6.04 -11.54 -14.64
C SER A 151 -7.23 -12.22 -15.32
N LEU A 152 -8.46 -11.99 -14.84
CA LEU A 152 -9.68 -12.51 -15.49
C LEU A 152 -9.89 -11.90 -16.88
N LEU A 153 -9.69 -10.57 -17.00
CA LEU A 153 -9.77 -9.89 -18.30
C LEU A 153 -8.78 -10.47 -19.31
N ALA A 154 -7.52 -10.69 -18.89
CA ALA A 154 -6.50 -11.30 -19.73
C ALA A 154 -6.90 -12.72 -20.15
N ARG A 155 -7.37 -13.55 -19.22
CA ARG A 155 -7.82 -14.92 -19.51
C ARG A 155 -9.02 -14.96 -20.47
N MET A 156 -10.02 -14.10 -20.23
CA MET A 156 -11.20 -14.00 -21.11
C MET A 156 -10.80 -13.52 -22.50
N HIS A 157 -9.93 -12.51 -22.60
CA HIS A 157 -9.41 -12.03 -23.86
C HIS A 157 -8.64 -13.13 -24.62
N TYR A 158 -7.75 -13.84 -23.94
CA TYR A 158 -7.00 -14.95 -24.52
C TYR A 158 -7.93 -16.07 -25.03
N ALA A 159 -8.92 -16.47 -24.23
CA ALA A 159 -9.90 -17.48 -24.62
C ALA A 159 -10.69 -17.05 -25.87
N LYS A 160 -11.12 -15.78 -25.92
CA LYS A 160 -11.81 -15.20 -27.08
C LYS A 160 -10.94 -15.23 -28.34
N MET A 161 -9.70 -14.78 -28.24
CA MET A 161 -8.78 -14.73 -29.39
C MET A 161 -8.40 -16.12 -29.93
N ASN A 162 -8.40 -17.14 -29.08
CA ASN A 162 -8.05 -18.51 -29.44
C ASN A 162 -9.28 -19.42 -29.60
N HIS A 163 -10.49 -18.87 -29.63
CA HIS A 163 -11.74 -19.61 -29.80
C HIS A 163 -11.92 -20.76 -28.78
N LEU A 164 -11.41 -20.60 -27.57
CA LEU A 164 -11.55 -21.58 -26.50
C LEU A 164 -12.98 -21.54 -25.91
N PRO A 165 -13.50 -22.68 -25.40
CA PRO A 165 -14.80 -22.72 -24.75
C PRO A 165 -14.82 -21.75 -23.54
N LYS A 166 -16.01 -21.17 -23.32
CA LYS A 166 -16.26 -20.20 -22.23
C LYS A 166 -16.30 -20.90 -20.87
#